data_64a0bbcd6e1b54e14e4adc190218fcba
#
_entry.id   64a0bbcd6e1b54e14e4adc190218fcba
#
_cell.length_a   1.000
_cell.length_b   1.000
_cell.length_c   1.000
_cell.angle_alpha   90.00
_cell.angle_beta   90.00
_cell.angle_gamma   90.00
#
_symmetry.space_group_name_H-M   'P 1'
#
loop_
_entity.id
_entity.type
_entity.pdbx_description
1 polymer ?
#
loop_
_entity_poly.entity_id
_entity_poly.type
_entity_poly.pdbx_seq_one_letter_code
_entity_poly.pdbx_strand_id
1 'polypeptide(L)'
;MQFDITHEGRTTLSVDRAGAEALGYPEEVIVEAERGVRKKSVKGECRRRIYAAASAETQMNMATAAAVISAKEASARTEGETSILSGLDDAIGWVAQMRGRVMELTDDATLDIHDDANWPPLPDGARDVVAKF
;
A
#
# COMPACT_ATOMS: atom_id res chain seq x y z
N MET A 1 -12.10 7.39 -17.47
CA MET A 1 -10.74 7.60 -16.93
C MET A 1 -10.02 8.62 -17.79
N GLN A 2 -9.48 9.63 -17.18
CA GLN A 2 -8.62 10.61 -17.84
C GLN A 2 -7.18 10.48 -17.34
N PHE A 3 -6.23 10.75 -18.22
CA PHE A 3 -4.80 10.65 -17.94
C PHE A 3 -4.02 11.69 -18.74
N ASP A 4 -2.83 12.00 -18.28
CA ASP A 4 -1.87 12.78 -19.03
C ASP A 4 -1.01 11.81 -19.86
N ILE A 5 -0.72 12.15 -21.09
CA ILE A 5 0.03 11.29 -22.01
C ILE A 5 1.13 12.08 -22.70
N THR A 6 2.33 11.51 -22.75
CA THR A 6 3.49 12.10 -23.42
C THR A 6 4.12 11.08 -24.36
N HIS A 7 4.39 11.50 -25.59
CA HIS A 7 5.08 10.69 -26.59
C HIS A 7 5.83 11.60 -27.56
N GLU A 8 7.08 11.29 -27.83
CA GLU A 8 7.94 12.04 -28.76
C GLU A 8 7.95 13.56 -28.52
N GLY A 9 8.03 13.96 -27.24
CA GLY A 9 8.08 15.37 -26.84
C GLY A 9 6.72 16.10 -26.84
N ARG A 10 5.64 15.44 -27.26
CA ARG A 10 4.30 15.96 -27.24
C ARG A 10 3.57 15.48 -25.97
N THR A 11 2.96 16.42 -25.25
CA THR A 11 2.15 16.11 -24.04
C THR A 11 0.73 16.58 -24.25
N THR A 12 -0.25 15.73 -23.92
CA THR A 12 -1.65 16.07 -23.85
C THR A 12 -2.16 15.80 -22.43
N LEU A 13 -2.81 16.76 -21.82
CA LEU A 13 -3.31 16.68 -20.46
C LEU A 13 -4.79 16.27 -20.43
N SER A 14 -5.16 15.49 -19.42
CA SER A 14 -6.56 15.14 -19.13
C SER A 14 -7.32 14.58 -20.33
N VAL A 15 -6.71 13.65 -21.06
CA VAL A 15 -7.33 12.98 -22.20
C VAL A 15 -7.83 11.61 -21.80
N ASP A 16 -8.92 11.13 -22.38
CA ASP A 16 -9.36 9.75 -22.28
C ASP A 16 -8.79 8.89 -23.42
N ARG A 17 -9.03 7.57 -23.36
CA ARG A 17 -8.55 6.64 -24.40
C ARG A 17 -8.97 7.08 -25.79
N ALA A 18 -10.26 7.36 -26.01
CA ALA A 18 -10.78 7.75 -27.31
C ALA A 18 -10.14 9.04 -27.84
N GLY A 19 -9.91 10.01 -26.96
CA GLY A 19 -9.21 11.25 -27.30
C GLY A 19 -7.75 11.02 -27.66
N ALA A 20 -7.05 10.15 -26.92
CA ALA A 20 -5.66 9.80 -27.20
C ALA A 20 -5.53 9.07 -28.53
N GLU A 21 -6.42 8.13 -28.83
CA GLU A 21 -6.47 7.42 -30.11
C GLU A 21 -6.72 8.40 -31.27
N ALA A 22 -7.69 9.31 -31.12
CA ALA A 22 -7.99 10.32 -32.12
C ALA A 22 -6.82 11.29 -32.38
N LEU A 23 -5.98 11.53 -31.39
CA LEU A 23 -4.77 12.35 -31.48
C LEU A 23 -3.57 11.58 -32.05
N GLY A 24 -3.72 10.29 -32.34
CA GLY A 24 -2.70 9.47 -32.97
C GLY A 24 -1.63 8.90 -32.04
N TYR A 25 -1.88 8.87 -30.72
CA TYR A 25 -0.96 8.20 -29.80
C TYR A 25 -0.95 6.69 -30.02
N PRO A 26 0.24 6.03 -29.99
CA PRO A 26 0.33 4.58 -30.11
C PRO A 26 -0.38 3.85 -28.98
N GLU A 27 -0.92 2.66 -29.26
CA GLU A 27 -1.64 1.84 -28.28
C GLU A 27 -0.81 1.54 -27.02
N GLU A 28 0.45 1.17 -27.18
CA GLU A 28 1.35 0.89 -26.05
C GLU A 28 1.56 2.11 -25.13
N VAL A 29 1.56 3.31 -25.68
CA VAL A 29 1.71 4.56 -24.92
C VAL A 29 0.42 4.87 -24.15
N ILE A 30 -0.73 4.63 -24.78
CA ILE A 30 -2.04 4.79 -24.15
C ILE A 30 -2.21 3.81 -22.99
N VAL A 31 -1.91 2.53 -23.22
CA VAL A 31 -1.99 1.48 -22.17
C VAL A 31 -1.09 1.80 -20.99
N GLU A 32 0.12 2.27 -21.23
CA GLU A 32 1.04 2.63 -20.14
C GLU A 32 0.54 3.87 -19.36
N ALA A 33 -0.07 4.83 -20.04
CA ALA A 33 -0.67 6.00 -19.37
C ALA A 33 -1.85 5.58 -18.47
N GLU A 34 -2.74 4.72 -18.97
CA GLU A 34 -3.85 4.15 -18.18
C GLU A 34 -3.34 3.33 -16.99
N ARG A 35 -2.32 2.50 -17.21
CA ARG A 35 -1.67 1.73 -16.16
C ARG A 35 -1.09 2.63 -15.06
N GLY A 36 -0.48 3.75 -15.43
CA GLY A 36 0.04 4.74 -14.51
C GLY A 36 -1.03 5.34 -13.59
N VAL A 37 -2.20 5.68 -14.14
CA VAL A 37 -3.34 6.18 -13.37
C VAL A 37 -3.85 5.11 -12.40
N ARG A 38 -4.03 3.87 -12.88
CA ARG A 38 -4.45 2.76 -12.01
C ARG A 38 -3.46 2.50 -10.89
N LYS A 39 -2.16 2.46 -11.20
CA LYS A 39 -1.09 2.29 -10.21
C LYS A 39 -1.16 3.34 -9.09
N LYS A 40 -1.39 4.59 -9.46
CA LYS A 40 -1.55 5.69 -8.50
C LYS A 40 -2.76 5.47 -7.59
N SER A 41 -3.88 5.05 -8.15
CA SER A 41 -5.09 4.74 -7.39
C SER A 41 -4.89 3.56 -6.44
N VAL A 42 -4.25 2.49 -6.90
CA VAL A 42 -3.95 1.30 -6.08
C VAL A 42 -3.00 1.65 -4.94
N LYS A 43 -1.95 2.43 -5.20
CA LYS A 43 -1.04 2.92 -4.16
C LYS A 43 -1.76 3.77 -3.11
N GLY A 44 -2.65 4.64 -3.56
CA GLY A 44 -3.47 5.47 -2.68
C GLY A 44 -4.37 4.64 -1.77
N GLU A 45 -5.01 3.62 -2.32
CA GLU A 45 -5.86 2.70 -1.55
C GLU A 45 -5.05 1.84 -0.58
N CYS A 46 -3.90 1.34 -1.00
CA CYS A 46 -2.96 0.62 -0.11
C CYS A 46 -2.58 1.49 1.10
N ARG A 47 -2.17 2.72 0.85
CA ARG A 47 -1.82 3.69 1.90
C ARG A 47 -3.01 3.95 2.83
N ARG A 48 -4.19 4.19 2.27
CA ARG A 48 -5.41 4.44 3.04
C ARG A 48 -5.70 3.28 4.00
N ARG A 49 -5.59 2.04 3.51
CA ARG A 49 -5.83 0.83 4.32
C ARG A 49 -4.81 0.65 5.43
N ILE A 50 -3.54 0.89 5.15
CA ILE A 50 -2.47 0.82 6.16
C ILE A 50 -2.71 1.85 7.26
N TYR A 51 -3.00 3.11 6.91
CA TYR A 51 -3.24 4.16 7.88
C TYR A 51 -4.59 4.02 8.62
N ALA A 52 -5.57 3.35 8.02
CA ALA A 52 -6.80 2.97 8.71
C ALA A 52 -6.57 1.90 9.78
N ALA A 53 -5.63 0.99 9.56
CA ALA A 53 -5.24 -0.03 10.54
C ALA A 53 -4.43 0.56 11.70
N ALA A 54 -3.51 1.48 11.40
CA ALA A 54 -2.69 2.16 12.41
C ALA A 54 -2.32 3.56 11.92
N SER A 55 -2.71 4.60 12.67
CA SER A 55 -2.37 5.98 12.35
C SER A 55 -0.85 6.20 12.34
N ALA A 56 -0.40 7.29 11.73
CA ALA A 56 1.02 7.66 11.75
C ALA A 56 1.55 7.82 13.19
N GLU A 57 0.75 8.38 14.08
CA GLU A 57 1.10 8.51 15.49
C GLU A 57 1.23 7.14 16.16
N THR A 58 0.27 6.24 15.96
CA THR A 58 0.33 4.87 16.47
C THR A 58 1.56 4.13 15.94
N GLN A 59 1.86 4.25 14.66
CA GLN A 59 3.06 3.65 14.06
C GLN A 59 4.34 4.17 14.69
N MET A 60 4.42 5.48 14.97
CA MET A 60 5.57 6.10 15.64
C MET A 60 5.72 5.58 17.08
N ASN A 61 4.62 5.47 17.82
CA ASN A 61 4.62 4.94 19.18
C ASN A 61 5.07 3.47 19.21
N MET A 62 4.60 2.67 18.26
CA MET A 62 5.03 1.27 18.11
C MET A 62 6.52 1.17 17.79
N ALA A 63 7.04 2.00 16.89
CA ALA A 63 8.47 2.02 16.55
C ALA A 63 9.33 2.41 17.76
N THR A 64 8.89 3.37 18.55
CA THR A 64 9.56 3.78 19.80
C THR A 64 9.59 2.63 20.80
N ALA A 65 8.45 1.95 21.03
CA ALA A 65 8.37 0.79 21.91
C ALA A 65 9.29 -0.35 21.43
N ALA A 66 9.31 -0.63 20.13
CA ALA A 66 10.18 -1.64 19.53
C ALA A 66 11.67 -1.33 19.80
N ALA A 67 12.09 -0.08 19.66
CA ALA A 67 13.46 0.35 19.92
C ALA A 67 13.83 0.16 21.40
N VAL A 68 12.96 0.53 22.32
CA VAL A 68 13.18 0.37 23.77
C VAL A 68 13.27 -1.11 24.16
N ILE A 69 12.33 -1.94 23.71
CA ILE A 69 12.29 -3.38 24.03
C ILE A 69 13.47 -4.11 23.41
N SER A 70 13.80 -3.80 22.15
CA SER A 70 14.91 -4.45 21.44
C SER A 70 16.28 -4.13 22.04
N ALA A 71 16.42 -3.02 22.76
CA ALA A 71 17.63 -2.67 23.50
C ALA A 71 17.85 -3.54 24.73
N LYS A 72 16.82 -4.21 25.23
CA LYS A 72 16.92 -5.14 26.34
C LYS A 72 17.41 -6.52 25.87
N GLU A 73 18.19 -7.18 26.70
CA GLU A 73 18.50 -8.60 26.50
C GLU A 73 17.20 -9.43 26.47
N ALA A 74 17.15 -10.46 25.62
CA ALA A 74 15.93 -11.29 25.48
C ALA A 74 15.48 -11.88 26.83
N SER A 75 16.42 -12.28 27.68
CA SER A 75 16.13 -12.82 29.02
C SER A 75 15.57 -11.79 30.01
N ALA A 76 15.77 -10.49 29.72
CA ALA A 76 15.28 -9.40 30.56
C ALA A 76 13.90 -8.86 30.12
N ARG A 77 13.37 -9.35 28.99
CA ARG A 77 12.06 -8.94 28.47
C ARG A 77 10.94 -9.63 29.22
N THR A 78 9.88 -8.90 29.53
CA THR A 78 8.64 -9.49 30.05
C THR A 78 7.89 -10.24 28.95
N GLU A 79 6.92 -11.08 29.32
CA GLU A 79 6.02 -11.74 28.34
C GLU A 79 5.26 -10.71 27.51
N GLY A 80 4.80 -9.62 28.13
CA GLY A 80 4.12 -8.53 27.43
C GLY A 80 5.02 -7.85 26.40
N GLU A 81 6.28 -7.61 26.73
CA GLU A 81 7.26 -7.03 25.80
C GLU A 81 7.57 -7.96 24.65
N THR A 82 7.73 -9.25 24.90
CA THR A 82 7.92 -10.26 23.88
C THR A 82 6.71 -10.36 22.94
N SER A 83 5.51 -10.32 23.50
CA SER A 83 4.25 -10.29 22.75
C SER A 83 4.14 -9.05 21.84
N ILE A 84 4.56 -7.88 22.33
CA ILE A 84 4.61 -6.66 21.52
C ILE A 84 5.54 -6.82 20.32
N LEU A 85 6.75 -7.33 20.50
CA LEU A 85 7.69 -7.56 19.40
C LEU A 85 7.12 -8.54 18.36
N SER A 86 6.49 -9.62 18.81
CA SER A 86 5.84 -10.59 17.92
C SER A 86 4.71 -9.96 17.11
N GLY A 87 3.86 -9.16 17.73
CA GLY A 87 2.78 -8.44 17.06
C GLY A 87 3.29 -7.40 16.07
N LEU A 88 4.41 -6.74 16.39
CA LEU A 88 5.07 -5.81 15.46
C LEU A 88 5.63 -6.51 14.23
N ASP A 89 6.21 -7.70 14.38
CA ASP A 89 6.65 -8.52 13.25
C ASP A 89 5.47 -8.90 12.34
N ASP A 90 4.33 -9.26 12.91
CA ASP A 90 3.11 -9.53 12.16
C ASP A 90 2.64 -8.29 11.40
N ALA A 91 2.68 -7.12 12.02
CA ALA A 91 2.30 -5.85 11.39
C ALA A 91 3.23 -5.47 10.24
N ILE A 92 4.53 -5.60 10.41
CA ILE A 92 5.54 -5.35 9.38
C ILE A 92 5.35 -6.31 8.21
N GLY A 93 5.14 -7.59 8.48
CA GLY A 93 4.85 -8.61 7.47
C GLY A 93 3.60 -8.30 6.68
N TRP A 94 2.53 -7.85 7.34
CA TRP A 94 1.30 -7.44 6.68
C TRP A 94 1.51 -6.22 5.76
N VAL A 95 2.23 -5.20 6.21
CA VAL A 95 2.54 -4.03 5.37
C VAL A 95 3.33 -4.44 4.13
N ALA A 96 4.27 -5.37 4.25
CA ALA A 96 5.02 -5.92 3.12
C ALA A 96 4.08 -6.64 2.13
N GLN A 97 3.12 -7.43 2.63
CA GLN A 97 2.11 -8.10 1.81
C GLN A 97 1.20 -7.08 1.10
N MET A 98 0.75 -6.03 1.80
CA MET A 98 -0.05 -4.95 1.22
C MET A 98 0.68 -4.27 0.06
N ARG A 99 1.95 -3.94 0.24
CA ARG A 99 2.78 -3.33 -0.80
C ARG A 99 3.03 -4.27 -1.98
N GLY A 100 3.25 -5.56 -1.70
CA GLY A 100 3.40 -6.58 -2.74
C GLY A 100 2.14 -6.74 -3.60
N ARG A 101 0.96 -6.59 -3.01
CA ARG A 101 -0.32 -6.69 -3.72
C ARG A 101 -0.55 -5.54 -4.71
N VAL A 102 0.10 -4.40 -4.53
CA VAL A 102 -0.08 -3.20 -5.38
C VAL A 102 0.17 -3.50 -6.86
N MET A 103 1.24 -4.24 -7.19
CA MET A 103 1.55 -4.54 -8.59
C MET A 103 0.53 -5.48 -9.22
N GLU A 104 0.09 -6.50 -8.49
CA GLU A 104 -0.91 -7.44 -8.97
C GLU A 104 -2.25 -6.75 -9.27
N LEU A 105 -2.70 -5.87 -8.36
CA LEU A 105 -3.92 -5.08 -8.55
C LEU A 105 -3.78 -4.03 -9.65
N THR A 106 -2.59 -3.51 -9.85
CA THR A 106 -2.31 -2.58 -10.95
C THR A 106 -2.43 -3.29 -12.30
N ASP A 107 -1.92 -4.50 -12.40
CA ASP A 107 -1.86 -5.25 -13.65
C ASP A 107 -3.15 -6.00 -14.00
N ASP A 108 -4.06 -6.18 -13.04
CA ASP A 108 -5.36 -6.78 -13.26
C ASP A 108 -6.50 -5.77 -13.01
N ALA A 109 -6.92 -5.09 -14.08
CA ALA A 109 -7.96 -4.09 -14.02
C ALA A 109 -9.37 -4.66 -13.72
N THR A 110 -9.55 -5.98 -13.76
CA THR A 110 -10.83 -6.64 -13.45
C THR A 110 -11.09 -6.71 -11.94
N LEU A 111 -10.05 -6.56 -11.11
CA LEU A 111 -10.17 -6.60 -9.66
C LEU A 111 -10.57 -5.23 -9.11
N ASP A 112 -11.59 -5.22 -8.26
CA ASP A 112 -12.01 -4.01 -7.55
C ASP A 112 -11.04 -3.72 -6.40
N ILE A 113 -10.33 -2.60 -6.48
CA ILE A 113 -9.36 -2.19 -5.46
C ILE A 113 -10.03 -1.77 -4.14
N HIS A 114 -11.32 -1.53 -4.13
CA HIS A 114 -12.10 -1.18 -2.94
C HIS A 114 -12.71 -2.39 -2.24
N ASP A 115 -12.66 -3.56 -2.86
CA ASP A 115 -13.12 -4.80 -2.25
C ASP A 115 -12.07 -5.35 -1.28
N ASP A 116 -12.47 -5.53 -0.02
CA ASP A 116 -11.59 -6.06 1.04
C ASP A 116 -11.04 -7.45 0.70
N ALA A 117 -11.78 -8.26 -0.05
CA ALA A 117 -11.35 -9.59 -0.47
C ALA A 117 -10.10 -9.57 -1.36
N ASN A 118 -9.80 -8.45 -2.01
CA ASN A 118 -8.64 -8.29 -2.88
C ASN A 118 -7.37 -7.86 -2.15
N TRP A 119 -7.46 -7.61 -0.84
CA TRP A 119 -6.33 -7.19 -0.01
C TRP A 119 -6.00 -8.22 1.06
N PRO A 120 -4.72 -8.35 1.46
CA PRO A 120 -4.34 -9.22 2.57
C PRO A 120 -5.08 -8.83 3.86
N PRO A 121 -5.66 -9.78 4.59
CA PRO A 121 -6.32 -9.48 5.86
C PRO A 121 -5.28 -9.09 6.93
N LEU A 122 -5.67 -8.18 7.82
CA LEU A 122 -4.84 -7.80 8.97
C LEU A 122 -4.74 -8.99 9.94
N PRO A 123 -3.54 -9.49 10.25
CA PRO A 123 -3.37 -10.57 11.22
C PRO A 123 -3.85 -10.17 12.62
N ASP A 124 -4.35 -11.12 13.38
CA ASP A 124 -4.82 -10.88 14.75
C ASP A 124 -3.71 -10.32 15.65
N GLY A 125 -2.49 -10.83 15.54
CA GLY A 125 -1.34 -10.32 16.29
C GLY A 125 -1.02 -8.86 15.99
N ALA A 126 -1.14 -8.43 14.73
CA ALA A 126 -0.99 -7.03 14.33
C ALA A 126 -2.11 -6.17 14.92
N ARG A 127 -3.36 -6.63 14.83
CA ARG A 127 -4.52 -5.92 15.42
C ARG A 127 -4.36 -5.74 16.91
N ASP A 128 -3.95 -6.79 17.61
CA ASP A 128 -3.79 -6.77 19.07
C ASP A 128 -2.70 -5.81 19.52
N VAL A 129 -1.56 -5.78 18.81
CA VAL A 129 -0.47 -4.86 19.14
C VAL A 129 -0.85 -3.41 18.87
N VAL A 130 -1.52 -3.12 17.77
CA VAL A 130 -2.00 -1.76 17.44
C VAL A 130 -2.94 -1.24 18.52
N ALA A 131 -3.79 -2.09 19.08
CA ALA A 131 -4.73 -1.71 20.13
C ALA A 131 -4.06 -1.28 21.45
N LYS A 132 -2.76 -1.52 21.62
CA LYS A 132 -1.98 -1.14 22.81
C LYS A 132 -1.38 0.27 22.72
N PHE A 133 -1.46 0.93 21.54
CA PHE A 133 -0.80 2.21 21.27
C PHE A 133 -1.74 3.31 20.78
#